data_31bc5c06d2dcb8cba7bf44d9bf03a14b
#
_entry.id   31bc5c06d2dcb8cba7bf44d9bf03a14b
#
_cell.length_a   1.000
_cell.length_b   1.000
_cell.length_c   1.000
_cell.angle_alpha   90.00
_cell.angle_beta   90.00
_cell.angle_gamma   90.00
#
_symmetry.space_group_name_H-M   'P 1'
#
loop_
_entity.id
_entity.type
_entity.pdbx_description
1 polymer ?
#
loop_
_entity_poly.entity_id
_entity_poly.type
_entity_poly.pdbx_seq_one_letter_code
_entity_poly.pdbx_strand_id
1 'polypeptide(L)'
;MEKRWTIKQKGDSELIGALARRLCPIENATRDEFRTYEIVASLLVQRGICSYEEAEKFFRPKYEHLHDSFLMNDMEKAVERIMLAIKAEEKILVYGDYDVDGTSAVALVYSYLEK
;
A
#
# COMPACT_ATOMS: atom_id res chain seq x y z
N MET A 1 27.24 -6.66 18.11
CA MET A 1 26.24 -7.41 17.35
C MET A 1 26.71 -7.44 15.90
N GLU A 2 27.16 -8.60 15.38
CA GLU A 2 27.61 -8.73 14.00
C GLU A 2 26.42 -8.64 13.04
N LYS A 3 26.50 -7.73 12.09
CA LYS A 3 25.49 -7.60 11.01
C LYS A 3 25.72 -8.68 9.97
N ARG A 4 24.79 -9.62 9.83
CA ARG A 4 24.82 -10.65 8.82
C ARG A 4 24.03 -10.21 7.59
N TRP A 5 24.72 -10.01 6.47
CA TRP A 5 24.09 -9.71 5.20
C TRP A 5 23.63 -11.00 4.51
N THR A 6 22.40 -11.01 4.03
CA THR A 6 21.86 -12.09 3.21
C THR A 6 21.33 -11.53 1.90
N ILE A 7 21.66 -12.17 0.80
CA ILE A 7 21.11 -11.81 -0.51
C ILE A 7 19.76 -12.52 -0.65
N LYS A 8 18.71 -11.75 -0.91
CA LYS A 8 17.37 -12.30 -1.19
C LYS A 8 17.44 -13.10 -2.49
N GLN A 9 16.86 -14.29 -2.50
CA GLN A 9 16.78 -15.12 -3.71
C GLN A 9 16.06 -14.36 -4.82
N LYS A 10 16.55 -14.51 -6.05
CA LYS A 10 15.83 -14.06 -7.23
C LYS A 10 14.52 -14.85 -7.31
N GLY A 11 13.44 -14.20 -7.67
CA GLY A 11 12.16 -14.88 -7.91
C GLY A 11 12.25 -15.86 -9.09
N ASP A 12 11.13 -16.52 -9.37
CA ASP A 12 11.01 -17.43 -10.50
C ASP A 12 11.35 -16.75 -11.82
N SER A 13 12.28 -17.30 -12.57
CA SER A 13 12.78 -16.74 -13.83
C SER A 13 11.75 -16.71 -14.94
N GLU A 14 10.81 -17.65 -14.96
CA GLU A 14 9.72 -17.68 -15.95
C GLU A 14 8.72 -16.57 -15.69
N LEU A 15 8.33 -16.38 -14.42
CA LEU A 15 7.45 -15.28 -14.01
C LEU A 15 8.11 -13.92 -14.28
N ILE A 16 9.39 -13.77 -13.97
CA ILE A 16 10.14 -12.53 -14.24
C ILE A 16 10.14 -12.23 -15.73
N GLY A 17 10.47 -13.21 -16.57
CA GLY A 17 10.49 -13.05 -18.01
C GLY A 17 9.11 -12.76 -18.60
N ALA A 18 8.05 -13.40 -18.10
CA ALA A 18 6.67 -13.15 -18.53
C ALA A 18 6.23 -11.73 -18.16
N LEU A 19 6.47 -11.31 -16.92
CA LEU A 19 6.12 -9.97 -16.45
C LEU A 19 6.93 -8.89 -17.17
N ALA A 20 8.25 -9.09 -17.38
CA ALA A 20 9.09 -8.15 -18.10
C ALA A 20 8.59 -7.90 -19.52
N ARG A 21 8.18 -8.95 -20.24
CA ARG A 21 7.60 -8.82 -21.59
C ARG A 21 6.31 -7.98 -21.60
N ARG A 22 5.46 -8.12 -20.58
CA ARG A 22 4.22 -7.33 -20.49
C ARG A 22 4.46 -5.89 -20.04
N LEU A 23 5.49 -5.65 -19.25
CA LEU A 23 5.87 -4.31 -18.80
C LEU A 23 6.59 -3.52 -19.89
N CYS A 24 7.27 -4.19 -20.83
CA CYS A 24 8.02 -3.55 -21.90
C CYS A 24 7.07 -3.07 -23.03
N PRO A 25 6.93 -1.75 -23.25
CA PRO A 25 6.08 -1.23 -24.32
C PRO A 25 6.79 -1.21 -25.68
N ILE A 26 8.05 -1.61 -25.75
CA ILE A 26 8.90 -1.51 -26.95
C ILE A 26 8.84 -2.83 -27.70
N GLU A 27 8.23 -2.82 -28.89
CA GLU A 27 8.03 -4.04 -29.72
C GLU A 27 9.34 -4.73 -30.13
N ASN A 28 10.41 -3.95 -30.37
CA ASN A 28 11.73 -4.46 -30.76
C ASN A 28 12.80 -3.92 -29.79
N ALA A 29 12.57 -4.07 -28.48
CA ALA A 29 13.51 -3.66 -27.47
C ALA A 29 14.88 -4.31 -27.65
N THR A 30 15.92 -3.50 -27.63
CA THR A 30 17.30 -4.01 -27.54
C THR A 30 17.49 -4.82 -26.26
N ARG A 31 18.54 -5.65 -26.21
CA ARG A 31 18.84 -6.46 -25.02
C ARG A 31 19.01 -5.60 -23.77
N ASP A 32 19.63 -4.44 -23.89
CA ASP A 32 19.89 -3.56 -22.75
C ASP A 32 18.60 -2.85 -22.29
N GLU A 33 17.74 -2.43 -23.19
CA GLU A 33 16.43 -1.88 -22.87
C GLU A 33 15.56 -2.93 -22.16
N PHE A 34 15.47 -4.14 -22.71
CA PHE A 34 14.69 -5.22 -22.12
C PHE A 34 15.21 -5.61 -20.72
N ARG A 35 16.53 -5.58 -20.50
CA ARG A 35 17.14 -5.87 -19.21
C ARG A 35 16.63 -4.95 -18.09
N THR A 36 16.31 -3.70 -18.39
CA THR A 36 15.70 -2.80 -17.41
C THR A 36 14.35 -3.33 -16.91
N TYR A 37 13.52 -3.82 -17.83
CA TYR A 37 12.22 -4.42 -17.47
C TYR A 37 12.38 -5.75 -16.72
N GLU A 38 13.39 -6.54 -17.03
CA GLU A 38 13.72 -7.76 -16.25
C GLU A 38 14.12 -7.42 -14.80
N ILE A 39 14.89 -6.36 -14.58
CA ILE A 39 15.26 -5.90 -13.24
C ILE A 39 14.01 -5.45 -12.48
N VAL A 40 13.17 -4.62 -13.08
CA VAL A 40 11.93 -4.16 -12.46
C VAL A 40 11.02 -5.34 -12.15
N ALA A 41 10.81 -6.25 -13.10
CA ALA A 41 10.00 -7.45 -12.91
C ALA A 41 10.55 -8.34 -11.77
N SER A 42 11.87 -8.51 -11.69
CA SER A 42 12.51 -9.26 -10.59
C SER A 42 12.22 -8.64 -9.22
N LEU A 43 12.27 -7.32 -9.11
CA LEU A 43 11.95 -6.61 -7.86
C LEU A 43 10.47 -6.72 -7.49
N LEU A 44 9.57 -6.74 -8.46
CA LEU A 44 8.14 -6.92 -8.26
C LEU A 44 7.82 -8.36 -7.81
N VAL A 45 8.35 -9.36 -8.52
CA VAL A 45 8.16 -10.79 -8.16
C VAL A 45 8.69 -11.08 -6.76
N GLN A 46 9.83 -10.50 -6.36
CA GLN A 46 10.33 -10.62 -4.98
C GLN A 46 9.41 -10.01 -3.93
N ARG A 47 8.46 -9.17 -4.30
CA ARG A 47 7.41 -8.58 -3.45
C ARG A 47 6.07 -9.30 -3.55
N GLY A 48 6.01 -10.39 -4.32
CA GLY A 48 4.79 -11.15 -4.56
C GLY A 48 3.88 -10.54 -5.63
N ILE A 49 4.36 -9.54 -6.39
CA ILE A 49 3.64 -8.92 -7.51
C ILE A 49 4.02 -9.67 -8.77
N CYS A 50 3.15 -10.58 -9.23
CA CYS A 50 3.49 -11.54 -10.28
C CYS A 50 2.72 -11.31 -11.59
N SER A 51 1.72 -10.44 -11.60
CA SER A 51 0.93 -10.10 -12.78
C SER A 51 1.08 -8.63 -13.20
N TYR A 52 0.74 -8.33 -14.45
CA TYR A 52 0.71 -6.96 -14.95
C TYR A 52 -0.32 -6.11 -14.23
N GLU A 53 -1.48 -6.67 -13.96
CA GLU A 53 -2.60 -6.03 -13.28
C GLU A 53 -2.23 -5.64 -11.83
N GLU A 54 -1.49 -6.51 -11.13
CA GLU A 54 -0.94 -6.20 -9.80
C GLU A 54 0.14 -5.12 -9.87
N ALA A 55 1.02 -5.17 -10.88
CA ALA A 55 2.04 -4.15 -11.11
C ALA A 55 1.40 -2.79 -11.43
N GLU A 56 0.35 -2.76 -12.26
CA GLU A 56 -0.39 -1.53 -12.55
C GLU A 56 -0.99 -0.93 -11.29
N LYS A 57 -1.64 -1.73 -10.44
CA LYS A 57 -2.19 -1.27 -9.15
C LYS A 57 -1.11 -0.75 -8.23
N PHE A 58 0.06 -1.39 -8.21
CA PHE A 58 1.19 -0.98 -7.38
C PHE A 58 1.75 0.40 -7.79
N PHE A 59 1.92 0.63 -9.10
CA PHE A 59 2.47 1.89 -9.62
C PHE A 59 1.42 2.99 -9.80
N ARG A 60 0.15 2.65 -9.94
CA ARG A 60 -0.97 3.57 -10.17
C ARG A 60 -2.11 3.28 -9.21
N PRO A 61 -1.90 3.51 -7.88
CA PRO A 61 -2.95 3.29 -6.91
C PRO A 61 -4.13 4.23 -7.15
N LYS A 62 -5.34 3.71 -7.02
CA LYS A 62 -6.61 4.45 -7.12
C LYS A 62 -7.40 4.29 -5.83
N TYR A 63 -8.33 5.21 -5.57
CA TYR A 63 -9.23 5.09 -4.41
C TYR A 63 -10.03 3.79 -4.40
N GLU A 64 -10.38 3.27 -5.59
CA GLU A 64 -11.10 2.00 -5.77
C GLU A 64 -10.29 0.77 -5.27
N HIS A 65 -8.98 0.92 -5.08
CA HIS A 65 -8.11 -0.13 -4.57
C HIS A 65 -8.03 -0.15 -3.04
N LEU A 66 -8.63 0.84 -2.36
CA LEU A 66 -8.72 0.83 -0.91
C LEU A 66 -9.73 -0.21 -0.44
N HIS A 67 -9.39 -0.91 0.62
CA HIS A 67 -10.32 -1.81 1.27
C HIS A 67 -11.40 -1.02 2.02
N ASP A 68 -12.58 -1.63 2.15
CA ASP A 68 -13.62 -1.09 2.99
C ASP A 68 -13.12 -1.01 4.45
N SER A 69 -13.22 0.18 5.06
CA SER A 69 -12.79 0.42 6.44
C SER A 69 -13.57 -0.43 7.46
N PHE A 70 -14.79 -0.85 7.15
CA PHE A 70 -15.58 -1.75 8.00
C PHE A 70 -15.08 -3.19 8.04
N LEU A 71 -14.09 -3.56 7.21
CA LEU A 71 -13.35 -4.83 7.37
C LEU A 71 -12.41 -4.83 8.58
N MET A 72 -12.13 -3.67 9.18
CA MET A 72 -11.36 -3.59 10.41
C MET A 72 -12.19 -4.11 11.60
N ASN A 73 -11.54 -4.90 12.45
CA ASN A 73 -12.20 -5.42 13.65
C ASN A 73 -12.77 -4.28 14.50
N ASP A 74 -14.01 -4.45 14.96
CA ASP A 74 -14.74 -3.53 15.83
C ASP A 74 -14.97 -2.10 15.24
N MET A 75 -14.76 -1.90 13.95
CA MET A 75 -15.00 -0.59 13.31
C MET A 75 -16.45 -0.15 13.49
N GLU A 76 -17.42 -1.04 13.28
CA GLU A 76 -18.83 -0.75 13.45
C GLU A 76 -19.16 -0.28 14.88
N LYS A 77 -18.65 -1.01 15.89
CA LYS A 77 -18.83 -0.62 17.32
C LYS A 77 -18.18 0.72 17.64
N ALA A 78 -17.00 1.00 17.07
CA ALA A 78 -16.32 2.28 17.25
C ALA A 78 -17.14 3.43 16.66
N VAL A 79 -17.66 3.26 15.45
CA VAL A 79 -18.50 4.26 14.78
C VAL A 79 -19.80 4.48 15.58
N GLU A 80 -20.50 3.40 15.98
CA GLU A 80 -21.70 3.51 16.80
C GLU A 80 -21.44 4.26 18.13
N ARG A 81 -20.32 3.95 18.80
CA ARG A 81 -19.97 4.61 20.06
C ARG A 81 -19.68 6.11 19.88
N ILE A 82 -18.99 6.49 18.81
CA ILE A 82 -18.72 7.89 18.48
C ILE A 82 -20.05 8.62 18.17
N MET A 83 -20.93 8.01 17.39
CA MET A 83 -22.24 8.59 17.09
C MET A 83 -23.11 8.79 18.32
N LEU A 84 -23.06 7.86 19.29
CA LEU A 84 -23.74 8.02 20.58
C LEU A 84 -23.15 9.17 21.39
N ALA A 85 -21.81 9.30 21.43
CA ALA A 85 -21.15 10.40 22.12
C ALA A 85 -21.51 11.77 21.56
N ILE A 86 -21.57 11.89 20.22
CA ILE A 86 -22.00 13.12 19.55
C ILE A 86 -23.45 13.46 19.91
N LYS A 87 -24.37 12.49 19.86
CA LYS A 87 -25.80 12.70 20.21
C LYS A 87 -26.03 13.10 21.67
N ALA A 88 -25.17 12.58 22.57
CA ALA A 88 -25.23 12.83 23.99
C ALA A 88 -24.42 14.07 24.41
N GLU A 89 -23.80 14.78 23.48
CA GLU A 89 -22.91 15.93 23.73
C GLU A 89 -21.75 15.59 24.70
N GLU A 90 -21.26 14.34 24.64
CA GLU A 90 -20.14 13.91 25.45
C GLU A 90 -18.83 14.56 24.96
N LYS A 91 -17.89 14.75 25.89
CA LYS A 91 -16.54 15.21 25.53
C LYS A 91 -15.76 14.09 24.85
N ILE A 92 -15.32 14.32 23.63
CA ILE A 92 -14.49 13.38 22.86
C ILE A 92 -13.06 13.89 22.88
N LEU A 93 -12.12 13.04 23.34
CA LEU A 93 -10.69 13.31 23.28
C LEU A 93 -10.09 12.58 22.09
N VAL A 94 -9.47 13.30 21.15
CA VAL A 94 -8.68 12.74 20.06
C VAL A 94 -7.22 12.77 20.48
N TYR A 95 -6.61 11.59 20.61
CA TYR A 95 -5.23 11.42 21.04
C TYR A 95 -4.43 10.65 19.98
N GLY A 96 -3.22 11.09 19.68
CA GLY A 96 -2.31 10.44 18.74
C GLY A 96 -0.86 10.63 19.13
N ASP A 97 0.02 9.91 18.46
CA ASP A 97 1.46 10.00 18.69
C ASP A 97 2.01 11.33 18.12
N TYR A 98 3.26 11.65 18.50
CA TYR A 98 3.93 12.91 18.14
C TYR A 98 4.58 12.91 16.77
N ASP A 99 4.64 11.77 16.09
CA ASP A 99 5.18 11.66 14.73
C ASP A 99 4.23 12.23 13.67
N VAL A 100 4.67 12.26 12.42
CA VAL A 100 3.94 12.94 11.33
C VAL A 100 2.59 12.28 11.04
N ASP A 101 2.51 10.96 11.07
CA ASP A 101 1.26 10.24 10.83
C ASP A 101 0.29 10.37 12.00
N GLY A 102 0.76 10.29 13.24
CA GLY A 102 -0.04 10.52 14.44
C GLY A 102 -0.64 11.93 14.49
N THR A 103 0.19 12.96 14.32
CA THR A 103 -0.28 14.36 14.35
C THR A 103 -1.22 14.67 13.18
N SER A 104 -0.97 14.12 12.00
CA SER A 104 -1.83 14.29 10.82
C SER A 104 -3.19 13.60 11.02
N ALA A 105 -3.20 12.40 11.61
CA ALA A 105 -4.42 11.67 11.93
C ALA A 105 -5.27 12.41 12.97
N VAL A 106 -4.65 12.94 14.04
CA VAL A 106 -5.33 13.76 15.05
C VAL A 106 -5.95 15.00 14.41
N ALA A 107 -5.19 15.73 13.60
CA ALA A 107 -5.68 16.93 12.93
C ALA A 107 -6.88 16.63 12.01
N LEU A 108 -6.82 15.52 11.27
CA LEU A 108 -7.90 15.10 10.36
C LEU A 108 -9.19 14.77 11.14
N VAL A 109 -9.08 13.90 12.17
CA VAL A 109 -10.23 13.46 12.96
C VAL A 109 -10.82 14.62 13.76
N TYR A 110 -10.00 15.44 14.39
CA TYR A 110 -10.43 16.62 15.12
C TYR A 110 -11.21 17.59 14.22
N SER A 111 -10.64 17.94 13.06
CA SER A 111 -11.28 18.85 12.10
C SER A 111 -12.59 18.31 11.52
N TYR A 112 -12.74 16.98 11.49
CA TYR A 112 -13.98 16.34 11.05
C TYR A 112 -15.08 16.42 12.13
N LEU A 113 -14.70 16.18 13.39
CA LEU A 113 -15.65 16.18 14.52
C LEU A 113 -16.06 17.60 14.98
N GLU A 114 -15.26 18.64 14.65
CA GLU A 114 -15.57 20.05 15.00
C GLU A 114 -16.65 20.67 14.10
N LYS A 115 -17.03 20.03 12.98
CA LYS A 115 -18.07 20.48 12.05
C LYS A 115 -19.47 20.16 12.53
#